data_264cfba5155f8a3d492cd045d640d30c
#
_entry.id   264cfba5155f8a3d492cd045d640d30c
#
_cell.length_a   1.000
_cell.length_b   1.000
_cell.length_c   1.000
_cell.angle_alpha   90.00
_cell.angle_beta   90.00
_cell.angle_gamma   90.00
#
_symmetry.space_group_name_H-M   'P 1'
#
loop_
_entity.id
_entity.type
_entity.pdbx_description
1 polymer ?
#
loop_
_entity_poly.entity_id
_entity_poly.type
_entity_poly.pdbx_seq_one_letter_code
_entity_poly.pdbx_strand_id
1 'polypeptide(L)'
;MTFRTLPIRAAAVAAGLAVATPALAQNASFFVVHGIPGRDVAATADPLLPVDVLVAGKYCLLAGFTFGSVAGPFDVPAGSYSVAISLANPIAPCTNTAVITATATLTAGEFGSIVAAESTSGAPTAEIYPVDVTSIAAGKQRIITSHAADAPEVKVTAIGSNPKEKAEFKLQPGKQNESTVDTAQKFSISATPVGAKGTIGPITVEAGDRSDILVWAVGNAANGSVTLLSKVLPDVY
;
A
#
# COMPACT_ATOMS: atom_id res chain seq x y z
N MET A 1 -57.62 68.08 -15.18
CA MET A 1 -57.11 66.73 -15.58
C MET A 1 -55.62 66.67 -15.36
N THR A 2 -55.23 66.02 -14.28
CA THR A 2 -53.82 65.94 -13.85
C THR A 2 -53.28 64.52 -14.14
N PHE A 3 -52.36 64.40 -15.05
CA PHE A 3 -51.66 63.13 -15.35
C PHE A 3 -50.59 62.87 -14.34
N ARG A 4 -50.72 61.74 -13.60
CA ARG A 4 -49.67 61.21 -12.70
C ARG A 4 -48.75 60.30 -13.52
N THR A 5 -47.49 60.68 -13.62
CA THR A 5 -46.41 59.83 -14.13
C THR A 5 -45.91 58.87 -13.07
N LEU A 6 -45.95 57.55 -13.32
CA LEU A 6 -45.30 56.52 -12.49
C LEU A 6 -43.83 56.37 -12.90
N PRO A 7 -42.91 56.23 -11.92
CA PRO A 7 -41.53 55.93 -12.22
C PRO A 7 -41.33 54.41 -12.44
N ILE A 8 -40.77 54.03 -13.60
CA ILE A 8 -40.32 52.68 -13.89
C ILE A 8 -39.01 52.43 -13.17
N ARG A 9 -39.02 51.50 -12.19
CA ARG A 9 -37.76 51.01 -11.54
C ARG A 9 -37.17 49.93 -12.42
N ALA A 10 -35.99 50.18 -13.00
CA ALA A 10 -35.15 49.17 -13.67
C ALA A 10 -34.45 48.34 -12.58
N ALA A 11 -34.77 47.05 -12.52
CA ALA A 11 -34.02 46.08 -11.71
C ALA A 11 -32.82 45.59 -12.51
N ALA A 12 -31.62 45.94 -12.10
CA ALA A 12 -30.38 45.40 -12.64
C ALA A 12 -30.17 43.99 -12.10
N VAL A 13 -30.28 42.97 -12.94
CA VAL A 13 -29.89 41.60 -12.62
C VAL A 13 -28.37 41.46 -12.83
N ALA A 14 -27.60 41.46 -11.76
CA ALA A 14 -26.19 41.13 -11.79
C ALA A 14 -26.05 39.59 -11.96
N ALA A 15 -25.79 39.12 -13.14
CA ALA A 15 -25.39 37.74 -13.39
C ALA A 15 -23.95 37.54 -12.91
N GLY A 16 -23.80 36.97 -11.68
CA GLY A 16 -22.51 36.55 -11.17
C GLY A 16 -21.98 35.37 -11.99
N LEU A 17 -20.96 35.58 -12.79
CA LEU A 17 -20.15 34.50 -13.38
C LEU A 17 -19.38 33.80 -12.24
N ALA A 18 -19.85 32.65 -11.81
CA ALA A 18 -19.08 31.75 -10.95
C ALA A 18 -17.95 31.17 -11.82
N VAL A 19 -16.74 31.69 -11.64
CA VAL A 19 -15.53 31.11 -12.20
C VAL A 19 -15.27 29.82 -11.39
N ALA A 20 -15.61 28.67 -11.95
CA ALA A 20 -15.20 27.37 -11.40
C ALA A 20 -13.66 27.30 -11.49
N THR A 21 -12.98 27.49 -10.36
CA THR A 21 -11.57 27.17 -10.27
C THR A 21 -11.42 25.68 -10.50
N PRO A 22 -10.54 25.22 -11.45
CA PRO A 22 -10.26 23.80 -11.58
C PRO A 22 -9.73 23.33 -10.21
N ALA A 23 -10.43 22.36 -9.62
CA ALA A 23 -9.92 21.66 -8.46
C ALA A 23 -8.63 20.98 -8.94
N LEU A 24 -7.47 21.35 -8.38
CA LEU A 24 -6.22 20.63 -8.60
C LEU A 24 -6.50 19.20 -8.17
N ALA A 25 -6.38 18.25 -9.08
CA ALA A 25 -6.55 16.84 -8.77
C ALA A 25 -5.49 16.50 -7.70
N GLN A 26 -5.96 16.17 -6.50
CA GLN A 26 -5.08 15.72 -5.42
C GLN A 26 -4.42 14.41 -5.86
N ASN A 27 -3.12 14.27 -5.66
CA ASN A 27 -2.41 13.04 -5.95
C ASN A 27 -2.83 11.94 -4.96
N ALA A 28 -2.68 10.71 -5.39
CA ALA A 28 -2.63 9.53 -4.56
C ALA A 28 -1.17 9.09 -4.41
N SER A 29 -0.82 8.50 -3.28
CA SER A 29 0.52 8.00 -2.98
C SER A 29 0.50 6.52 -2.69
N PHE A 30 1.46 5.75 -3.19
CA PHE A 30 1.49 4.31 -2.93
C PHE A 30 2.90 3.72 -2.92
N PHE A 31 3.05 2.63 -2.15
CA PHE A 31 4.20 1.74 -2.26
C PHE A 31 3.91 0.61 -3.24
N VAL A 32 4.98 0.09 -3.86
CA VAL A 32 4.96 -1.18 -4.59
C VAL A 32 5.77 -2.19 -3.79
N VAL A 33 5.19 -3.37 -3.57
CA VAL A 33 5.81 -4.45 -2.79
C VAL A 33 5.91 -5.70 -3.67
N HIS A 34 7.08 -6.32 -3.74
CA HIS A 34 7.26 -7.60 -4.43
C HIS A 34 7.22 -8.76 -3.43
N GLY A 35 6.10 -9.46 -3.40
CA GLY A 35 5.81 -10.52 -2.44
C GLY A 35 5.84 -11.95 -3.01
N ILE A 36 6.27 -12.17 -4.27
CA ILE A 36 6.31 -13.49 -4.90
C ILE A 36 7.76 -13.94 -5.04
N PRO A 37 8.24 -14.95 -4.29
CA PRO A 37 9.57 -15.51 -4.48
C PRO A 37 9.62 -16.40 -5.72
N GLY A 38 10.75 -16.39 -6.43
CA GLY A 38 10.89 -17.15 -7.67
C GLY A 38 10.75 -18.66 -7.51
N ARG A 39 11.14 -19.20 -6.37
CA ARG A 39 10.99 -20.63 -6.09
C ARG A 39 9.55 -21.09 -5.92
N ASP A 40 8.65 -20.19 -5.63
CA ASP A 40 7.21 -20.47 -5.58
C ASP A 40 6.62 -20.55 -7.00
N VAL A 41 7.25 -19.86 -7.97
CA VAL A 41 6.86 -19.93 -9.39
C VAL A 41 7.45 -21.19 -10.05
N ALA A 42 8.73 -21.49 -9.81
CA ALA A 42 9.40 -22.70 -10.30
C ALA A 42 10.63 -23.01 -9.46
N ALA A 43 10.86 -24.28 -9.14
CA ALA A 43 11.99 -24.74 -8.32
C ALA A 43 13.37 -24.31 -8.83
N THR A 44 13.49 -24.06 -10.14
CA THR A 44 14.74 -23.62 -10.81
C THR A 44 14.79 -22.12 -11.07
N ALA A 45 13.72 -21.37 -10.72
CA ALA A 45 13.71 -19.93 -10.91
C ALA A 45 14.65 -19.21 -9.93
N ASP A 46 15.10 -18.02 -10.31
CA ASP A 46 15.85 -17.14 -9.41
C ASP A 46 15.03 -16.88 -8.15
N PRO A 47 15.54 -17.18 -6.94
CA PRO A 47 14.80 -16.94 -5.69
C PRO A 47 14.31 -15.50 -5.54
N LEU A 48 15.05 -14.54 -6.09
CA LEU A 48 14.70 -13.12 -6.03
C LEU A 48 13.65 -12.72 -7.06
N LEU A 49 13.42 -13.53 -8.09
CA LEU A 49 12.44 -13.29 -9.16
C LEU A 49 12.42 -11.84 -9.64
N PRO A 50 13.50 -11.33 -10.28
CA PRO A 50 13.49 -9.95 -10.75
C PRO A 50 12.34 -9.70 -11.73
N VAL A 51 11.57 -8.65 -11.50
CA VAL A 51 10.43 -8.26 -12.34
C VAL A 51 10.53 -6.81 -12.79
N ASP A 52 9.85 -6.50 -13.89
CA ASP A 52 9.62 -5.14 -14.34
C ASP A 52 8.15 -4.78 -14.12
N VAL A 53 7.89 -3.52 -13.74
CA VAL A 53 6.55 -2.99 -13.50
C VAL A 53 6.26 -1.87 -14.49
N LEU A 54 5.33 -2.12 -15.42
CA LEU A 54 4.86 -1.17 -16.43
C LEU A 54 3.51 -0.59 -16.00
N VAL A 55 3.39 0.73 -16.00
CA VAL A 55 2.17 1.44 -15.63
C VAL A 55 1.61 2.22 -16.82
N ALA A 56 0.29 2.23 -16.96
CA ALA A 56 -0.45 2.88 -18.04
C ALA A 56 0.02 2.48 -19.45
N GLY A 57 0.57 1.27 -19.60
CA GLY A 57 1.05 0.73 -20.87
C GLY A 57 2.28 1.44 -21.47
N LYS A 58 2.91 2.37 -20.76
CA LYS A 58 4.04 3.15 -21.30
C LYS A 58 5.13 3.55 -20.29
N TYR A 59 4.84 3.59 -19.01
CA TYR A 59 5.81 4.00 -17.99
C TYR A 59 6.40 2.78 -17.31
N CYS A 60 7.67 2.46 -17.57
CA CYS A 60 8.40 1.47 -16.80
C CYS A 60 8.73 2.07 -15.43
N LEU A 61 7.87 1.79 -14.45
CA LEU A 61 7.97 2.37 -13.11
C LEU A 61 9.15 1.75 -12.33
N LEU A 62 9.31 0.43 -12.45
CA LEU A 62 10.38 -0.32 -11.81
C LEU A 62 10.98 -1.32 -12.81
N ALA A 63 12.30 -1.49 -12.78
CA ALA A 63 13.03 -2.45 -13.57
C ALA A 63 13.93 -3.32 -12.67
N GLY A 64 13.91 -4.64 -12.87
CA GLY A 64 14.69 -5.58 -12.07
C GLY A 64 14.31 -5.58 -10.58
N PHE A 65 13.06 -5.30 -10.26
CA PHE A 65 12.55 -5.23 -8.89
C PHE A 65 12.44 -6.64 -8.30
N THR A 66 13.09 -6.87 -7.16
CA THR A 66 13.29 -8.23 -6.61
C THR A 66 12.35 -8.55 -5.46
N PHE A 67 12.08 -9.83 -5.24
CA PHE A 67 11.34 -10.33 -4.08
C PHE A 67 11.87 -9.74 -2.79
N GLY A 68 10.95 -9.39 -1.89
CA GLY A 68 11.28 -8.77 -0.60
C GLY A 68 11.57 -7.27 -0.67
N SER A 69 11.49 -6.66 -1.85
CA SER A 69 11.69 -5.22 -2.01
C SER A 69 10.41 -4.42 -1.87
N VAL A 70 10.55 -3.21 -1.33
CA VAL A 70 9.49 -2.20 -1.21
C VAL A 70 10.00 -0.91 -1.84
N ALA A 71 9.31 -0.41 -2.85
CA ALA A 71 9.64 0.83 -3.57
C ALA A 71 8.56 1.90 -3.36
N GLY A 72 8.95 3.17 -3.41
CA GLY A 72 8.06 4.32 -3.20
C GLY A 72 8.32 5.06 -1.87
N PRO A 73 7.39 5.95 -1.44
CA PRO A 73 6.09 6.15 -2.08
C PRO A 73 6.20 6.83 -3.45
N PHE A 74 5.28 6.49 -4.35
CA PHE A 74 5.11 7.13 -5.64
C PHE A 74 3.86 8.00 -5.61
N ASP A 75 3.98 9.25 -6.04
CA ASP A 75 2.87 10.19 -6.14
C ASP A 75 2.38 10.26 -7.58
N VAL A 76 1.10 9.97 -7.77
CA VAL A 76 0.45 10.01 -9.09
C VAL A 76 -0.90 10.72 -9.00
N PRO A 77 -1.39 11.36 -10.08
CA PRO A 77 -2.74 11.90 -10.10
C PRO A 77 -3.76 10.82 -9.76
N ALA A 78 -4.87 11.19 -9.12
CA ALA A 78 -5.98 10.25 -8.92
C ALA A 78 -6.50 9.73 -10.27
N GLY A 79 -6.83 8.44 -10.35
CA GLY A 79 -7.26 7.82 -11.60
C GLY A 79 -7.14 6.30 -11.59
N SER A 80 -7.49 5.69 -12.72
CA SER A 80 -7.33 4.24 -12.93
C SER A 80 -6.13 3.99 -13.83
N TYR A 81 -5.24 3.12 -13.38
CA TYR A 81 -3.99 2.77 -14.04
C TYR A 81 -3.95 1.27 -14.33
N SER A 82 -3.67 0.91 -15.58
CA SER A 82 -3.26 -0.45 -15.88
C SER A 82 -1.87 -0.70 -15.31
N VAL A 83 -1.70 -1.80 -14.61
CA VAL A 83 -0.41 -2.27 -14.10
C VAL A 83 -0.12 -3.61 -14.75
N ALA A 84 1.05 -3.74 -15.35
CA ALA A 84 1.53 -4.98 -15.95
C ALA A 84 2.89 -5.34 -15.33
N ILE A 85 3.00 -6.55 -14.79
CA ILE A 85 4.23 -7.06 -14.19
C ILE A 85 4.74 -8.20 -15.06
N SER A 86 5.98 -8.12 -15.49
CA SER A 86 6.66 -9.14 -16.30
C SER A 86 7.96 -9.57 -15.62
N LEU A 87 8.52 -10.72 -16.02
CA LEU A 87 9.89 -11.03 -15.66
C LEU A 87 10.81 -9.94 -16.20
N ALA A 88 11.84 -9.61 -15.43
CA ALA A 88 12.76 -8.54 -15.80
C ALA A 88 13.49 -8.83 -17.12
N ASN A 89 13.63 -7.78 -17.92
CA ASN A 89 14.47 -7.78 -19.11
C ASN A 89 15.64 -6.80 -18.89
N PRO A 90 16.85 -7.31 -18.63
CA PRO A 90 17.98 -6.44 -18.30
C PRO A 90 18.49 -5.61 -19.50
N ILE A 91 18.09 -5.96 -20.73
CA ILE A 91 18.51 -5.25 -21.94
C ILE A 91 17.47 -4.19 -22.33
N ALA A 92 16.17 -4.54 -22.21
CA ALA A 92 15.07 -3.67 -22.57
C ALA A 92 13.95 -3.78 -21.49
N PRO A 93 14.05 -3.05 -20.38
CA PRO A 93 13.09 -3.16 -19.28
C PRO A 93 11.65 -2.94 -19.72
N CYS A 94 10.72 -3.64 -19.10
CA CYS A 94 9.28 -3.59 -19.34
C CYS A 94 8.81 -4.00 -20.75
N THR A 95 9.63 -4.77 -21.49
CA THR A 95 9.25 -5.21 -22.85
C THR A 95 8.80 -6.68 -22.89
N ASN A 96 9.01 -7.44 -21.83
CA ASN A 96 8.56 -8.82 -21.76
C ASN A 96 7.03 -8.91 -21.61
N THR A 97 6.47 -10.05 -22.02
CA THR A 97 5.04 -10.32 -21.82
C THR A 97 4.69 -10.31 -20.33
N ALA A 98 3.63 -9.59 -19.98
CA ALA A 98 3.17 -9.53 -18.60
C ALA A 98 2.67 -10.90 -18.11
N VAL A 99 3.03 -11.26 -16.89
CA VAL A 99 2.53 -12.44 -16.16
C VAL A 99 1.40 -12.06 -15.19
N ILE A 100 1.38 -10.79 -14.74
CA ILE A 100 0.29 -10.22 -13.96
C ILE A 100 -0.21 -8.97 -14.69
N THR A 101 -1.53 -8.85 -14.82
CA THR A 101 -2.18 -7.61 -15.26
C THR A 101 -3.26 -7.25 -14.26
N ALA A 102 -3.27 -6.00 -13.82
CA ALA A 102 -4.25 -5.50 -12.86
C ALA A 102 -4.64 -4.06 -13.22
N THR A 103 -5.74 -3.61 -12.66
CA THR A 103 -6.13 -2.19 -12.68
C THR A 103 -6.08 -1.67 -11.26
N ALA A 104 -5.22 -0.68 -11.01
CA ALA A 104 -5.18 0.06 -9.76
C ALA A 104 -6.03 1.32 -9.91
N THR A 105 -7.09 1.45 -9.12
CA THR A 105 -7.89 2.67 -9.04
C THR A 105 -7.49 3.41 -7.77
N LEU A 106 -6.95 4.60 -7.94
CA LEU A 106 -6.42 5.45 -6.88
C LEU A 106 -7.30 6.68 -6.74
N THR A 107 -7.79 6.95 -5.55
CA THR A 107 -8.62 8.12 -5.24
C THR A 107 -7.76 9.30 -4.78
N ALA A 108 -8.28 10.51 -4.92
CA ALA A 108 -7.57 11.72 -4.51
C ALA A 108 -7.27 11.70 -3.01
N GLY A 109 -6.01 11.92 -2.64
CA GLY A 109 -5.53 11.89 -1.26
C GLY A 109 -5.39 10.48 -0.66
N GLU A 110 -5.63 9.43 -1.45
CA GLU A 110 -5.43 8.05 -0.98
C GLU A 110 -3.95 7.75 -0.80
N PHE A 111 -3.66 7.00 0.26
CA PHE A 111 -2.36 6.40 0.49
C PHE A 111 -2.52 4.88 0.59
N GLY A 112 -1.56 4.10 0.06
CA GLY A 112 -1.69 2.66 0.10
C GLY A 112 -0.46 1.89 -0.35
N SER A 113 -0.64 0.59 -0.55
CA SER A 113 0.36 -0.27 -1.18
C SER A 113 -0.27 -1.18 -2.22
N ILE A 114 0.47 -1.44 -3.30
CA ILE A 114 0.17 -2.44 -4.32
C ILE A 114 1.18 -3.57 -4.13
N VAL A 115 0.69 -4.75 -3.77
CA VAL A 115 1.52 -5.91 -3.45
C VAL A 115 1.36 -6.95 -4.54
N ALA A 116 2.45 -7.31 -5.22
CA ALA A 116 2.48 -8.51 -6.02
C ALA A 116 2.52 -9.72 -5.07
N ALA A 117 1.51 -10.58 -5.13
CA ALA A 117 1.29 -11.67 -4.19
C ALA A 117 0.83 -12.93 -4.92
N GLU A 118 0.81 -14.05 -4.23
CA GLU A 118 0.11 -15.26 -4.68
C GLU A 118 -1.27 -15.31 -4.02
N SER A 119 -2.29 -15.57 -4.83
CA SER A 119 -3.61 -15.89 -4.30
C SER A 119 -3.59 -17.24 -3.58
N THR A 120 -4.60 -17.54 -2.78
CA THR A 120 -4.76 -18.85 -2.12
C THR A 120 -4.87 -20.03 -3.09
N SER A 121 -5.00 -19.79 -4.38
CA SER A 121 -4.89 -20.80 -5.45
C SER A 121 -3.49 -20.93 -6.04
N GLY A 122 -2.49 -20.20 -5.53
CA GLY A 122 -1.12 -20.15 -6.04
C GLY A 122 -0.96 -19.31 -7.33
N ALA A 123 -2.01 -18.62 -7.77
CA ALA A 123 -1.91 -17.78 -8.97
C ALA A 123 -1.33 -16.40 -8.61
N PRO A 124 -0.37 -15.88 -9.40
CA PRO A 124 0.15 -14.52 -9.24
C PRO A 124 -0.97 -13.48 -9.37
N THR A 125 -1.01 -12.54 -8.45
CA THR A 125 -2.01 -11.47 -8.38
C THR A 125 -1.38 -10.16 -7.90
N ALA A 126 -2.13 -9.05 -8.01
CA ALA A 126 -1.80 -7.79 -7.38
C ALA A 126 -2.92 -7.40 -6.40
N GLU A 127 -2.56 -7.20 -5.15
CA GLU A 127 -3.48 -6.81 -4.08
C GLU A 127 -3.25 -5.35 -3.69
N ILE A 128 -4.33 -4.63 -3.37
CA ILE A 128 -4.27 -3.23 -2.96
C ILE A 128 -4.68 -3.13 -1.49
N TYR A 129 -3.83 -2.51 -0.69
CA TYR A 129 -4.05 -2.26 0.73
C TYR A 129 -4.05 -0.75 0.98
N PRO A 130 -5.21 -0.13 1.25
CA PRO A 130 -5.27 1.27 1.62
C PRO A 130 -4.63 1.49 2.99
N VAL A 131 -4.04 2.66 3.19
CA VAL A 131 -3.40 3.08 4.45
C VAL A 131 -4.08 4.34 4.92
N ASP A 132 -4.57 4.35 6.15
CA ASP A 132 -5.01 5.57 6.80
C ASP A 132 -3.78 6.40 7.18
N VAL A 133 -3.71 7.62 6.65
CA VAL A 133 -2.65 8.59 6.93
C VAL A 133 -3.16 9.78 7.72
N THR A 134 -4.30 9.65 8.39
CA THR A 134 -4.78 10.68 9.33
C THR A 134 -3.81 10.85 10.49
N SER A 135 -3.72 12.07 11.00
CA SER A 135 -2.76 12.41 12.05
C SER A 135 -2.90 11.53 13.29
N ILE A 136 -1.76 11.10 13.81
CA ILE A 136 -1.65 10.28 15.02
C ILE A 136 -1.44 11.18 16.24
N ALA A 137 -2.08 10.87 17.35
CA ALA A 137 -1.89 11.61 18.60
C ALA A 137 -0.45 11.51 19.11
N ALA A 138 0.06 12.57 19.73
CA ALA A 138 1.38 12.54 20.37
C ALA A 138 1.46 11.41 21.42
N GLY A 139 2.60 10.73 21.49
CA GLY A 139 2.80 9.57 22.35
C GLY A 139 2.21 8.27 21.77
N LYS A 140 1.76 8.28 20.52
CA LYS A 140 1.20 7.11 19.82
C LYS A 140 1.92 6.82 18.51
N GLN A 141 1.81 5.57 18.09
CA GLN A 141 2.22 5.07 16.77
C GLN A 141 1.12 4.16 16.24
N ARG A 142 1.06 3.98 14.93
CA ARG A 142 0.08 3.12 14.29
C ARG A 142 0.83 2.01 13.55
N ILE A 143 0.46 0.75 13.83
CA ILE A 143 1.00 -0.43 13.16
C ILE A 143 -0.08 -0.94 12.21
N ILE A 144 0.21 -0.92 10.91
CA ILE A 144 -0.69 -1.35 9.84
C ILE A 144 -0.08 -2.61 9.23
N THR A 145 -0.75 -3.74 9.40
CA THR A 145 -0.25 -5.03 8.92
C THR A 145 -1.17 -5.58 7.85
N SER A 146 -0.60 -5.92 6.69
CA SER A 146 -1.27 -6.53 5.55
C SER A 146 -0.81 -7.97 5.39
N HIS A 147 -1.74 -8.91 5.25
CA HIS A 147 -1.45 -10.33 5.02
C HIS A 147 -1.62 -10.68 3.54
N ALA A 148 -0.57 -10.48 2.76
CA ALA A 148 -0.51 -10.76 1.33
C ALA A 148 0.22 -12.09 1.01
N ALA A 149 0.53 -12.90 2.03
CA ALA A 149 1.14 -14.21 1.82
C ALA A 149 0.07 -15.27 1.50
N ASP A 150 0.38 -16.22 0.63
CA ASP A 150 -0.36 -17.48 0.54
C ASP A 150 -0.02 -18.35 1.74
N ALA A 151 -0.71 -18.09 2.83
CA ALA A 151 -0.49 -18.70 4.14
C ALA A 151 -1.81 -18.74 4.93
N PRO A 152 -1.94 -19.63 5.94
CA PRO A 152 -3.08 -19.61 6.86
C PRO A 152 -3.22 -18.30 7.65
N GLU A 153 -4.34 -18.15 8.38
CA GLU A 153 -4.47 -17.12 9.41
C GLU A 153 -3.21 -17.06 10.27
N VAL A 154 -2.71 -15.86 10.52
CA VAL A 154 -1.57 -15.64 11.41
C VAL A 154 -1.98 -14.87 12.66
N LYS A 155 -1.34 -15.18 13.78
CA LYS A 155 -1.32 -14.34 14.95
C LYS A 155 -0.11 -13.40 14.87
N VAL A 156 -0.37 -12.12 14.69
CA VAL A 156 0.65 -11.08 14.68
C VAL A 156 0.90 -10.60 16.10
N THR A 157 2.16 -10.42 16.45
CA THR A 157 2.60 -9.88 17.74
C THR A 157 3.64 -8.81 17.49
N ALA A 158 3.38 -7.59 17.90
CA ALA A 158 4.31 -6.48 17.92
C ALA A 158 4.59 -6.09 19.37
N ILE A 159 5.85 -6.08 19.77
CA ILE A 159 6.29 -5.75 21.13
C ILE A 159 7.27 -4.60 21.05
N GLY A 160 6.96 -3.50 21.73
CA GLY A 160 7.83 -2.34 21.87
C GLY A 160 8.98 -2.56 22.84
N SER A 161 9.75 -1.52 23.07
CA SER A 161 10.89 -1.54 24.02
C SER A 161 10.43 -1.84 25.45
N ASN A 162 9.19 -1.45 25.78
CA ASN A 162 8.53 -1.81 27.02
C ASN A 162 7.46 -2.89 26.73
N PRO A 163 7.41 -4.03 27.45
CA PRO A 163 6.42 -5.09 27.23
C PRO A 163 4.94 -4.67 27.35
N LYS A 164 4.66 -3.48 27.91
CA LYS A 164 3.30 -2.88 27.91
C LYS A 164 2.93 -2.27 26.56
N GLU A 165 3.91 -1.95 25.72
CA GLU A 165 3.76 -1.44 24.37
C GLU A 165 3.57 -2.63 23.43
N LYS A 166 2.37 -3.19 23.40
CA LYS A 166 2.08 -4.44 22.67
C LYS A 166 0.83 -4.31 21.83
N ALA A 167 0.90 -4.77 20.57
CA ALA A 167 -0.24 -5.13 19.77
C ALA A 167 -0.25 -6.64 19.51
N GLU A 168 -1.41 -7.27 19.61
CA GLU A 168 -1.60 -8.69 19.31
C GLU A 168 -2.98 -8.91 18.69
N PHE A 169 -3.01 -9.50 17.50
CA PHE A 169 -4.26 -9.75 16.76
C PHE A 169 -4.09 -10.93 15.81
N LYS A 170 -5.22 -11.46 15.33
CA LYS A 170 -5.25 -12.45 14.27
C LYS A 170 -5.57 -11.79 12.94
N LEU A 171 -4.95 -12.29 11.87
CA LEU A 171 -5.07 -11.72 10.53
C LEU A 171 -5.22 -12.83 9.49
N GLN A 172 -6.34 -12.79 8.77
CA GLN A 172 -6.65 -13.70 7.67
C GLN A 172 -5.90 -13.28 6.39
N PRO A 173 -5.59 -14.22 5.48
CA PRO A 173 -5.06 -13.90 4.15
C PRO A 173 -5.91 -12.86 3.41
N GLY A 174 -5.28 -11.95 2.69
CA GLY A 174 -5.93 -10.87 1.95
C GLY A 174 -6.56 -9.80 2.84
N LYS A 175 -6.28 -9.79 4.16
CA LYS A 175 -6.80 -8.80 5.10
C LYS A 175 -5.71 -7.90 5.64
N GLN A 176 -6.16 -6.77 6.18
CA GLN A 176 -5.33 -5.76 6.83
C GLN A 176 -5.88 -5.50 8.24
N ASN A 177 -5.00 -5.20 9.17
CA ASN A 177 -5.34 -4.74 10.51
C ASN A 177 -4.54 -3.48 10.84
N GLU A 178 -5.18 -2.58 11.54
CA GLU A 178 -4.59 -1.38 12.09
C GLU A 178 -4.67 -1.41 13.60
N SER A 179 -3.57 -1.07 14.26
CA SER A 179 -3.47 -1.02 15.73
C SER A 179 -2.71 0.22 16.17
N THR A 180 -3.34 1.07 16.98
CA THR A 180 -2.67 2.19 17.63
C THR A 180 -2.04 1.71 18.94
N VAL A 181 -0.76 2.00 19.12
CA VAL A 181 0.04 1.61 20.29
C VAL A 181 0.71 2.83 20.90
N ASP A 182 1.21 2.69 22.12
CA ASP A 182 2.07 3.72 22.73
C ASP A 182 3.40 3.78 21.98
N THR A 183 3.98 4.98 21.91
CA THR A 183 5.25 5.20 21.19
C THR A 183 6.38 4.38 21.82
N ALA A 184 7.03 3.59 20.98
CA ALA A 184 8.27 2.91 21.28
C ALA A 184 9.32 3.26 20.21
N GLN A 185 10.59 3.36 20.60
CA GLN A 185 11.68 3.60 19.64
C GLN A 185 11.91 2.40 18.72
N LYS A 186 11.54 1.22 19.17
CA LYS A 186 11.78 -0.03 18.48
C LYS A 186 10.68 -1.04 18.76
N PHE A 187 10.19 -1.68 17.70
CA PHE A 187 9.28 -2.83 17.77
C PHE A 187 9.94 -4.10 17.27
N SER A 188 9.68 -5.20 17.97
CA SER A 188 9.93 -6.56 17.49
C SER A 188 8.60 -7.12 16.99
N ILE A 189 8.47 -7.37 15.69
CA ILE A 189 7.23 -7.79 15.06
C ILE A 189 7.40 -9.21 14.50
N SER A 190 6.49 -10.09 14.87
CA SER A 190 6.48 -11.48 14.42
C SER A 190 5.07 -11.94 14.05
N ALA A 191 4.97 -12.97 13.21
CA ALA A 191 3.73 -13.63 12.88
C ALA A 191 3.84 -15.13 13.12
N THR A 192 2.83 -15.72 13.77
CA THR A 192 2.76 -17.16 14.04
C THR A 192 1.52 -17.73 13.34
N PRO A 193 1.67 -18.70 12.41
CA PRO A 193 0.55 -19.33 11.76
C PRO A 193 -0.38 -20.01 12.77
N VAL A 194 -1.69 -19.80 12.63
CA VAL A 194 -2.69 -20.45 13.51
C VAL A 194 -2.81 -21.92 13.09
N GLY A 195 -2.64 -22.82 14.06
CA GLY A 195 -2.73 -24.28 13.84
C GLY A 195 -1.45 -24.90 13.23
N ALA A 196 -0.40 -24.15 13.03
CA ALA A 196 0.91 -24.66 12.58
C ALA A 196 2.03 -24.29 13.55
N LYS A 197 3.18 -24.93 13.38
CA LYS A 197 4.39 -24.64 14.17
C LYS A 197 5.27 -23.61 13.45
N GLY A 198 6.04 -22.88 14.25
CA GLY A 198 7.01 -21.90 13.75
C GLY A 198 6.55 -20.46 13.94
N THR A 199 7.50 -19.57 13.79
CA THR A 199 7.26 -18.12 13.88
C THR A 199 8.00 -17.47 12.70
N ILE A 200 7.33 -16.58 12.01
CA ILE A 200 7.87 -15.76 10.93
C ILE A 200 8.43 -14.50 11.58
N GLY A 201 9.63 -14.13 11.25
CA GLY A 201 10.35 -13.06 11.93
C GLY A 201 11.10 -13.56 13.19
N PRO A 202 11.33 -12.72 14.21
CA PRO A 202 10.90 -11.32 14.24
C PRO A 202 11.68 -10.41 13.29
N ILE A 203 11.01 -9.38 12.82
CA ILE A 203 11.69 -8.21 12.27
C ILE A 203 11.79 -7.12 13.34
N THR A 204 12.82 -6.29 13.24
CA THR A 204 12.98 -5.13 14.11
C THR A 204 12.69 -3.87 13.32
N VAL A 205 11.79 -3.04 13.82
CA VAL A 205 11.39 -1.78 13.20
C VAL A 205 11.68 -0.64 14.17
N GLU A 206 12.46 0.34 13.74
CA GLU A 206 12.71 1.57 14.47
C GLU A 206 11.80 2.67 13.93
N ALA A 207 11.08 3.35 14.81
CA ALA A 207 10.10 4.37 14.43
C ALA A 207 10.06 5.48 15.49
N GLY A 208 9.81 6.70 15.03
CA GLY A 208 9.62 7.87 15.88
C GLY A 208 8.19 7.99 16.41
N ASP A 209 7.96 9.00 17.24
CA ASP A 209 6.61 9.38 17.67
C ASP A 209 5.73 9.70 16.46
N ARG A 210 4.43 9.40 16.56
CA ARG A 210 3.42 9.63 15.51
C ARG A 210 3.74 9.03 14.14
N SER A 211 4.50 7.93 14.11
CA SER A 211 4.82 7.22 12.87
C SER A 211 3.79 6.15 12.54
N ASP A 212 3.55 5.95 11.25
CA ASP A 212 2.93 4.74 10.71
C ASP A 212 4.00 3.68 10.44
N ILE A 213 3.79 2.49 10.99
CA ILE A 213 4.63 1.31 10.76
C ILE A 213 3.86 0.37 9.85
N LEU A 214 4.22 0.34 8.57
CA LEU A 214 3.63 -0.56 7.59
C LEU A 214 4.37 -1.89 7.64
N VAL A 215 3.61 -2.98 7.69
CA VAL A 215 4.13 -4.36 7.70
C VAL A 215 3.37 -5.19 6.68
N TRP A 216 4.09 -5.94 5.86
CA TRP A 216 3.51 -6.89 4.92
C TRP A 216 4.03 -8.29 5.21
N ALA A 217 3.13 -9.25 5.40
CA ALA A 217 3.46 -10.67 5.32
C ALA A 217 3.31 -11.09 3.86
N VAL A 218 4.37 -11.61 3.24
CA VAL A 218 4.44 -11.99 1.82
C VAL A 218 5.10 -13.36 1.66
N GLY A 219 4.98 -13.97 0.48
CA GLY A 219 5.51 -15.31 0.19
C GLY A 219 4.48 -16.41 0.36
N ASN A 220 4.92 -17.66 0.41
CA ASN A 220 4.07 -18.86 0.43
C ASN A 220 4.48 -19.81 1.56
N ALA A 221 3.51 -20.21 2.40
CA ALA A 221 3.76 -21.09 3.54
C ALA A 221 4.10 -22.52 3.14
N ALA A 222 3.56 -23.02 2.03
CA ALA A 222 3.84 -24.37 1.57
C ALA A 222 5.31 -24.56 1.19
N ASN A 223 5.97 -23.50 0.73
CA ASN A 223 7.38 -23.47 0.33
C ASN A 223 8.31 -22.90 1.41
N GLY A 224 7.76 -22.49 2.56
CA GLY A 224 8.51 -21.90 3.65
C GLY A 224 9.12 -20.54 3.33
N SER A 225 8.60 -19.84 2.32
CA SER A 225 9.11 -18.54 1.85
C SER A 225 8.48 -17.34 2.56
N VAL A 226 7.50 -17.55 3.44
CA VAL A 226 6.82 -16.43 4.11
C VAL A 226 7.80 -15.59 4.92
N THR A 227 7.75 -14.28 4.67
CA THR A 227 8.59 -13.29 5.35
C THR A 227 7.77 -12.04 5.69
N LEU A 228 8.32 -11.22 6.59
CA LEU A 228 7.77 -9.91 6.93
C LEU A 228 8.64 -8.82 6.31
N LEU A 229 7.99 -7.84 5.68
CA LEU A 229 8.61 -6.62 5.17
C LEU A 229 8.05 -5.44 5.95
N SER A 230 8.80 -4.34 6.06
CA SER A 230 8.31 -3.15 6.73
C SER A 230 8.80 -1.85 6.10
N LYS A 231 8.00 -0.80 6.29
CA LYS A 231 8.34 0.60 6.04
C LYS A 231 7.80 1.46 7.17
N VAL A 232 8.50 2.53 7.47
CA VAL A 232 8.05 3.55 8.43
C VAL A 232 7.76 4.83 7.66
N LEU A 233 6.56 5.38 7.89
CA LEU A 233 6.20 6.74 7.50
C LEU A 233 6.32 7.60 8.74
N PRO A 234 7.24 8.58 8.75
CA PRO A 234 7.31 9.54 9.84
C PRO A 234 6.08 10.44 9.84
N ASP A 235 5.79 11.07 10.98
CA ASP A 235 4.74 12.09 11.09
C ASP A 235 5.08 13.29 10.19
N VAL A 236 4.45 13.34 9.04
CA VAL A 236 4.59 14.41 8.04
C VAL A 236 3.24 15.04 7.65
N TYR A 237 2.19 14.77 8.43
CA TYR A 237 0.81 15.17 8.13
C TYR A 237 0.22 16.12 9.16
#